data_cd86fa64be25e2a102f905b295a07641
#
_entry.id   cd86fa64be25e2a102f905b295a07641
#
_cell.length_a   1.000
_cell.length_b   1.000
_cell.length_c   1.000
_cell.angle_alpha   90.00
_cell.angle_beta   90.00
_cell.angle_gamma   90.00
#
_symmetry.space_group_name_H-M   'P 1'
#
loop_
_entity.id
_entity.type
_entity.pdbx_description
1 polymer ?
#
loop_
_entity_poly.entity_id
_entity_poly.type
_entity_poly.pdbx_seq_one_letter_code
_entity_poly.pdbx_strand_id
1 'polypeptide(L)'
;MEGYEVFGHMFKSMMDKVIVDHKAKTVQVYDLKCTWSVENFYSEYYLYRRAYIQGFLYHKAAESWASEMGYGDYEILLPKFIVCDSTNYSNPLVYSMTQDSMNNALDGFEYKGREYPGVAQLIGDLKWALDNDVWNISRENYLTNGVVKLG
;
A
#
# COMPACT_ATOMS: atom_id res chain seq x y z
N MET A 1 4.43 7.82 -16.51
CA MET A 1 3.05 7.72 -16.00
C MET A 1 2.62 9.07 -15.46
N GLU A 2 1.54 9.64 -15.98
CA GLU A 2 1.06 10.98 -15.58
C GLU A 2 0.41 11.01 -14.19
N GLY A 3 -0.01 9.88 -13.69
CA GLY A 3 -0.68 9.68 -12.41
C GLY A 3 -1.87 8.74 -12.60
N TYR A 4 -2.44 8.31 -11.49
CA TYR A 4 -3.64 7.46 -11.45
C TYR A 4 -4.57 7.94 -10.34
N GLU A 5 -5.85 7.70 -10.50
CA GLU A 5 -6.86 8.15 -9.55
C GLU A 5 -7.25 7.02 -8.57
N VAL A 6 -7.32 7.37 -7.29
CA VAL A 6 -7.91 6.51 -6.25
C VAL A 6 -8.85 7.37 -5.41
N PHE A 7 -10.12 7.02 -5.39
CA PHE A 7 -11.18 7.74 -4.66
C PHE A 7 -11.21 9.25 -4.92
N GLY A 8 -11.08 9.66 -6.18
CA GLY A 8 -11.12 11.06 -6.58
C GLY A 8 -9.82 11.84 -6.33
N HIS A 9 -8.75 11.20 -5.88
CA HIS A 9 -7.44 11.82 -5.69
C HIS A 9 -6.40 11.26 -6.64
N MET A 10 -5.59 12.16 -7.19
CA MET A 10 -4.49 11.80 -8.09
C MET A 10 -3.25 11.39 -7.31
N PHE A 11 -2.72 10.22 -7.65
CA PHE A 11 -1.50 9.68 -7.10
C PHE A 11 -0.42 9.53 -8.17
N LYS A 12 0.83 9.56 -7.74
CA LYS A 12 1.99 9.12 -8.52
C LYS A 12 2.72 8.05 -7.73
N SER A 13 3.09 6.97 -8.40
CA SER A 13 3.89 5.90 -7.81
C SER A 13 5.09 5.61 -8.70
N MET A 14 6.20 5.32 -8.07
CA MET A 14 7.39 4.78 -8.73
C MET A 14 7.52 3.32 -8.32
N MET A 15 7.08 2.42 -9.18
CA MET A 15 7.17 0.98 -8.96
C MET A 15 8.61 0.52 -9.20
N ASP A 16 9.20 -0.22 -8.24
CA ASP A 16 10.59 -0.66 -8.33
C ASP A 16 10.81 -1.61 -9.49
N LYS A 17 9.87 -2.53 -9.71
CA LYS A 17 9.94 -3.48 -10.82
C LYS A 17 8.54 -3.90 -11.29
N VAL A 18 8.37 -3.89 -12.61
CA VAL A 18 7.18 -4.43 -13.28
C VAL A 18 7.64 -5.50 -14.27
N ILE A 19 7.03 -6.67 -14.22
CA ILE A 19 7.26 -7.76 -15.18
C ILE A 19 6.00 -7.93 -16.00
N VAL A 20 6.16 -7.88 -17.32
CA VAL A 20 5.08 -8.15 -18.29
C VAL A 20 5.39 -9.48 -18.98
N ASP A 21 4.48 -10.44 -18.82
CA ASP A 21 4.53 -11.70 -19.56
C ASP A 21 3.52 -11.64 -20.70
N HIS A 22 4.02 -11.43 -21.91
CA HIS A 22 3.19 -11.32 -23.10
C HIS A 22 2.56 -12.66 -23.53
N LYS A 23 3.18 -13.79 -23.15
CA LYS A 23 2.65 -15.11 -23.44
C LYS A 23 1.49 -15.47 -22.53
N ALA A 24 1.66 -15.21 -21.22
CA ALA A 24 0.61 -15.43 -20.21
C ALA A 24 -0.40 -14.27 -20.16
N LYS A 25 -0.11 -13.13 -20.79
CA LYS A 25 -0.87 -11.88 -20.67
C LYS A 25 -1.06 -11.44 -19.22
N THR A 26 0.04 -11.32 -18.50
CA THR A 26 0.02 -10.88 -17.11
C THR A 26 0.98 -9.72 -16.86
N VAL A 27 0.63 -8.87 -15.87
CA VAL A 27 1.50 -7.82 -15.35
C VAL A 27 1.68 -8.06 -13.85
N GLN A 28 2.93 -8.13 -13.39
CA GLN A 28 3.29 -8.36 -12.00
C GLN A 28 4.15 -7.23 -11.47
N VAL A 29 3.71 -6.60 -10.39
CA VAL A 29 4.50 -5.58 -9.66
C VAL A 29 5.27 -6.22 -8.53
N TYR A 30 6.54 -5.82 -8.41
CA TYR A 30 7.41 -6.15 -7.28
C TYR A 30 7.90 -4.86 -6.63
N ASP A 31 7.96 -4.87 -5.32
CA ASP A 31 8.59 -3.86 -4.49
C ASP A 31 9.79 -4.47 -3.77
N LEU A 32 10.93 -3.78 -3.80
CA LEU A 32 12.17 -4.25 -3.20
C LEU A 32 12.33 -3.67 -1.81
N LYS A 33 12.54 -4.53 -0.82
CA LYS A 33 12.77 -4.13 0.57
C LYS A 33 14.09 -4.69 1.09
N CYS A 34 14.83 -3.84 1.79
CA CYS A 34 16.02 -4.23 2.51
C CYS A 34 15.73 -4.12 4.01
N THR A 35 15.91 -5.22 4.74
CA THR A 35 15.62 -5.29 6.18
C THR A 35 16.81 -5.90 6.93
N TRP A 36 16.81 -5.79 8.25
CA TRP A 36 17.79 -6.50 9.08
C TRP A 36 17.40 -7.96 9.34
N SER A 37 16.14 -8.33 9.09
CA SER A 37 15.64 -9.71 9.20
C SER A 37 14.51 -9.93 8.19
N VAL A 38 14.73 -10.83 7.23
CA VAL A 38 13.76 -11.13 6.18
C VAL A 38 12.47 -11.75 6.71
N GLU A 39 12.56 -12.52 7.82
CA GLU A 39 11.40 -13.19 8.42
C GLU A 39 10.51 -12.25 9.25
N ASN A 40 11.04 -11.10 9.68
CA ASN A 40 10.30 -10.10 10.45
C ASN A 40 9.62 -9.04 9.58
N PHE A 41 9.69 -9.16 8.25
CA PHE A 41 9.10 -8.20 7.31
C PHE A 41 7.63 -7.92 7.61
N TYR A 42 6.83 -8.95 7.93
CA TYR A 42 5.40 -8.79 8.16
C TYR A 42 5.11 -7.82 9.32
N SER A 43 5.72 -8.00 10.47
CA SER A 43 5.49 -7.15 11.63
C SER A 43 6.10 -5.75 11.48
N GLU A 44 7.32 -5.65 10.95
CA GLU A 44 8.08 -4.39 10.94
C GLU A 44 7.79 -3.50 9.76
N TYR A 45 7.62 -4.07 8.58
CA TYR A 45 7.40 -3.29 7.35
C TYR A 45 5.95 -3.34 6.89
N TYR A 46 5.38 -4.54 6.76
CA TYR A 46 4.04 -4.69 6.26
C TYR A 46 3.01 -4.02 7.18
N LEU A 47 3.08 -4.30 8.48
CA LEU A 47 2.19 -3.69 9.47
C LEU A 47 2.69 -2.34 9.97
N TYR A 48 3.84 -2.29 10.64
CA TYR A 48 4.30 -1.09 11.32
C TYR A 48 4.56 0.08 10.37
N ARG A 49 5.27 -0.17 9.27
CA ARG A 49 5.54 0.85 8.22
C ARG A 49 4.47 0.93 7.15
N ARG A 50 3.39 0.18 7.32
CA ARG A 50 2.20 0.20 6.44
C ARG A 50 2.51 -0.12 4.98
N ALA A 51 3.42 -1.06 4.70
CA ALA A 51 3.72 -1.47 3.33
C ALA A 51 2.52 -2.10 2.60
N TYR A 52 1.49 -2.56 3.35
CA TYR A 52 0.22 -3.00 2.77
C TYR A 52 -0.48 -1.89 1.97
N ILE A 53 -0.38 -0.63 2.42
CA ILE A 53 -0.91 0.54 1.69
C ILE A 53 -0.13 0.76 0.40
N GLN A 54 1.21 0.67 0.46
CA GLN A 54 2.07 0.79 -0.71
C GLN A 54 1.74 -0.30 -1.74
N GLY A 55 1.58 -1.56 -1.30
CA GLY A 55 1.21 -2.66 -2.18
C GLY A 55 -0.13 -2.41 -2.88
N PHE A 56 -1.16 -1.96 -2.14
CA PHE A 56 -2.44 -1.60 -2.73
C PHE A 56 -2.31 -0.49 -3.79
N LEU A 57 -1.61 0.58 -3.46
CA LEU A 57 -1.41 1.71 -4.39
C LEU A 57 -0.58 1.31 -5.62
N TYR A 58 0.41 0.44 -5.46
CA TYR A 58 1.19 -0.09 -6.57
C TYR A 58 0.35 -0.98 -7.51
N HIS A 59 -0.59 -1.75 -6.95
CA HIS A 59 -1.53 -2.51 -7.78
C HIS A 59 -2.39 -1.57 -8.63
N LYS A 60 -2.96 -0.52 -8.03
CA LYS A 60 -3.73 0.51 -8.75
C LYS A 60 -2.90 1.25 -9.80
N ALA A 61 -1.64 1.55 -9.47
CA ALA A 61 -0.71 2.13 -10.43
C ALA A 61 -0.45 1.19 -11.61
N ALA A 62 -0.31 -0.11 -11.38
CA ALA A 62 -0.09 -1.11 -12.42
C ALA A 62 -1.31 -1.27 -13.34
N GLU A 63 -2.53 -1.22 -12.79
CA GLU A 63 -3.78 -1.23 -13.58
C GLU A 63 -3.81 -0.04 -14.55
N SER A 64 -3.55 1.17 -14.05
CA SER A 64 -3.51 2.39 -14.87
C SER A 64 -2.40 2.34 -15.92
N TRP A 65 -1.19 1.99 -15.50
CA TRP A 65 -0.03 1.90 -16.38
C TRP A 65 -0.23 0.86 -17.50
N ALA A 66 -0.77 -0.31 -17.18
CA ALA A 66 -1.04 -1.35 -18.15
C ALA A 66 -2.06 -0.88 -19.21
N SER A 67 -3.09 -0.16 -18.78
CA SER A 67 -4.07 0.44 -19.69
C SER A 67 -3.42 1.47 -20.63
N GLU A 68 -2.58 2.37 -20.10
CA GLU A 68 -1.84 3.36 -20.89
C GLU A 68 -0.90 2.71 -21.92
N MET A 69 -0.29 1.57 -21.58
CA MET A 69 0.63 0.83 -22.45
C MET A 69 -0.06 -0.09 -23.47
N GLY A 70 -1.39 -0.13 -23.48
CA GLY A 70 -2.15 -0.98 -24.36
C GLY A 70 -2.28 -2.44 -23.92
N TYR A 71 -2.03 -2.72 -22.62
CA TYR A 71 -2.17 -4.04 -22.00
C TYR A 71 -3.49 -4.19 -21.24
N GLY A 72 -4.55 -3.52 -21.70
CA GLY A 72 -5.85 -3.53 -21.01
C GLY A 72 -6.55 -4.90 -20.95
N ASP A 73 -6.10 -5.87 -21.76
CA ASP A 73 -6.55 -7.27 -21.73
C ASP A 73 -5.65 -8.21 -20.90
N TYR A 74 -4.63 -7.65 -20.21
CA TYR A 74 -3.74 -8.43 -19.37
C TYR A 74 -4.28 -8.49 -17.93
N GLU A 75 -4.10 -9.64 -17.28
CA GLU A 75 -4.37 -9.80 -15.86
C GLU A 75 -3.30 -9.08 -15.04
N ILE A 76 -3.73 -8.20 -14.14
CA ILE A 76 -2.85 -7.54 -13.18
C ILE A 76 -2.75 -8.41 -11.93
N LEU A 77 -1.62 -9.08 -11.77
CA LEU A 77 -1.37 -9.96 -10.64
C LEU A 77 -1.17 -9.17 -9.34
N LEU A 78 -1.52 -9.79 -8.21
CA LEU A 78 -1.37 -9.16 -6.90
C LEU A 78 0.10 -8.87 -6.58
N PRO A 79 0.40 -7.72 -5.94
CA PRO A 79 1.77 -7.28 -5.69
C PRO A 79 2.59 -8.24 -4.83
N LYS A 80 3.89 -8.24 -5.04
CA LYS A 80 4.86 -9.01 -4.25
C LYS A 80 5.96 -8.11 -3.72
N PHE A 81 6.47 -8.46 -2.55
CA PHE A 81 7.63 -7.83 -1.93
C PHE A 81 8.80 -8.79 -1.99
N ILE A 82 9.92 -8.37 -2.59
CA ILE A 82 11.18 -9.08 -2.54
C ILE A 82 11.98 -8.49 -1.40
N VAL A 83 12.21 -9.29 -0.36
CA VAL A 83 12.83 -8.84 0.89
C VAL A 83 14.21 -9.43 1.01
N CYS A 84 15.21 -8.55 1.05
CA CYS A 84 16.63 -8.90 1.20
C CYS A 84 17.12 -8.53 2.61
N ASP A 85 18.08 -9.28 3.09
CA ASP A 85 18.76 -9.01 4.36
C ASP A 85 19.92 -8.04 4.14
N SER A 86 20.03 -7.03 5.00
CA SER A 86 21.09 -6.01 4.92
C SER A 86 22.36 -6.39 5.71
N THR A 87 22.30 -7.39 6.57
CA THR A 87 23.38 -7.66 7.56
C THR A 87 23.80 -9.12 7.68
N ASN A 88 22.87 -10.07 7.54
CA ASN A 88 23.14 -11.49 7.87
C ASN A 88 23.31 -12.37 6.62
N TYR A 89 23.24 -11.80 5.43
CA TYR A 89 23.35 -12.52 4.16
C TYR A 89 22.38 -13.70 4.02
N SER A 90 21.21 -13.60 4.65
CA SER A 90 20.16 -14.60 4.52
C SER A 90 19.62 -14.65 3.09
N ASN A 91 19.08 -15.80 2.69
CA ASN A 91 18.37 -15.89 1.42
C ASN A 91 17.19 -14.92 1.40
N PRO A 92 16.94 -14.23 0.27
CA PRO A 92 15.80 -13.35 0.14
C PRO A 92 14.49 -14.14 0.22
N LEU A 93 13.46 -13.51 0.78
CA LEU A 93 12.10 -14.04 0.80
C LEU A 93 11.21 -13.20 -0.14
N VAL A 94 10.22 -13.85 -0.71
CA VAL A 94 9.18 -13.18 -1.51
C VAL A 94 7.85 -13.30 -0.77
N TYR A 95 7.31 -12.16 -0.37
CA TYR A 95 6.00 -12.05 0.25
C TYR A 95 4.96 -11.67 -0.81
N SER A 96 3.92 -12.47 -0.94
CA SER A 96 2.83 -12.22 -1.89
C SER A 96 1.62 -11.66 -1.18
N MET A 97 1.06 -10.57 -1.68
CA MET A 97 -0.26 -10.14 -1.25
C MET A 97 -1.32 -11.14 -1.74
N THR A 98 -2.36 -11.31 -0.95
CA THR A 98 -3.53 -12.10 -1.28
C THR A 98 -4.73 -11.18 -1.50
N GLN A 99 -5.86 -11.71 -1.98
CA GLN A 99 -7.08 -10.92 -2.10
C GLN A 99 -7.54 -10.39 -0.73
N ASP A 100 -7.41 -11.20 0.33
CA ASP A 100 -7.74 -10.76 1.69
C ASP A 100 -6.84 -9.62 2.15
N SER A 101 -5.53 -9.69 1.85
CA SER A 101 -4.62 -8.60 2.18
C SER A 101 -4.90 -7.32 1.37
N MET A 102 -5.38 -7.43 0.14
CA MET A 102 -5.84 -6.28 -0.65
C MET A 102 -7.12 -5.66 -0.07
N ASN A 103 -8.08 -6.48 0.33
CA ASN A 103 -9.31 -6.03 0.99
C ASN A 103 -8.99 -5.34 2.33
N ASN A 104 -8.12 -5.93 3.13
CA ASN A 104 -7.63 -5.35 4.38
C ASN A 104 -6.91 -4.01 4.15
N ALA A 105 -6.08 -3.91 3.10
CA ALA A 105 -5.41 -2.67 2.75
C ALA A 105 -6.41 -1.57 2.33
N LEU A 106 -7.51 -1.94 1.70
CA LEU A 106 -8.57 -1.01 1.31
C LEU A 106 -9.38 -0.52 2.53
N ASP A 107 -9.90 -1.47 3.33
CA ASP A 107 -10.92 -1.21 4.35
C ASP A 107 -10.33 -0.96 5.75
N GLY A 108 -9.08 -1.34 5.98
CA GLY A 108 -8.48 -1.42 7.30
C GLY A 108 -8.77 -2.77 7.97
N PHE A 109 -8.04 -3.06 9.02
CA PHE A 109 -8.15 -4.34 9.74
C PHE A 109 -7.60 -4.24 11.17
N GLU A 110 -7.95 -5.22 11.99
CA GLU A 110 -7.37 -5.40 13.31
C GLU A 110 -6.38 -6.58 13.30
N TYR A 111 -5.23 -6.39 13.95
CA TYR A 111 -4.27 -7.46 14.19
C TYR A 111 -3.69 -7.35 15.60
N LYS A 112 -3.84 -8.43 16.39
CA LYS A 112 -3.38 -8.49 17.79
C LYS A 112 -3.85 -7.31 18.65
N GLY A 113 -5.12 -6.93 18.54
CA GLY A 113 -5.74 -5.85 19.30
C GLY A 113 -5.33 -4.44 18.85
N ARG A 114 -4.63 -4.30 17.74
CA ARG A 114 -4.27 -3.01 17.15
C ARG A 114 -4.97 -2.82 15.80
N GLU A 115 -5.58 -1.65 15.63
CA GLU A 115 -6.20 -1.26 14.39
C GLU A 115 -5.18 -0.69 13.39
N TYR A 116 -5.35 -1.06 12.14
CA TYR A 116 -4.56 -0.59 11.01
C TYR A 116 -5.50 0.05 9.99
N PRO A 117 -5.37 1.36 9.73
CA PRO A 117 -6.28 2.07 8.84
C PRO A 117 -6.14 1.62 7.40
N GLY A 118 -7.25 1.55 6.68
CA GLY A 118 -7.27 1.28 5.26
C GLY A 118 -7.06 2.52 4.40
N VAL A 119 -6.78 2.31 3.12
CA VAL A 119 -6.59 3.38 2.12
C VAL A 119 -7.82 4.28 2.03
N ALA A 120 -9.03 3.71 2.08
CA ALA A 120 -10.27 4.48 2.01
C ALA A 120 -10.39 5.49 3.17
N GLN A 121 -10.08 5.05 4.39
CA GLN A 121 -10.08 5.93 5.57
C GLN A 121 -9.01 7.03 5.44
N LEU A 122 -7.78 6.66 5.06
CA LEU A 122 -6.67 7.61 4.97
C LEU A 122 -6.91 8.68 3.90
N ILE A 123 -7.48 8.31 2.75
CA ILE A 123 -7.86 9.28 1.72
C ILE A 123 -9.01 10.18 2.21
N GLY A 124 -9.99 9.63 2.93
CA GLY A 124 -11.05 10.40 3.55
C GLY A 124 -10.52 11.43 4.56
N ASP A 125 -9.57 11.03 5.40
CA ASP A 125 -8.91 11.92 6.38
C ASP A 125 -8.05 12.99 5.69
N LEU A 126 -7.34 12.63 4.62
CA LEU A 126 -6.59 13.58 3.79
C LEU A 126 -7.52 14.61 3.16
N LYS A 127 -8.62 14.17 2.55
CA LYS A 127 -9.61 15.07 1.97
C LYS A 127 -10.17 16.03 3.01
N TRP A 128 -10.56 15.51 4.17
CA TRP A 128 -11.05 16.33 5.27
C TRP A 128 -10.01 17.37 5.72
N ALA A 129 -8.74 16.99 5.85
CA ALA A 129 -7.65 17.90 6.23
C ALA A 129 -7.44 19.01 5.20
N LEU A 130 -7.51 18.68 3.91
CA LEU A 130 -7.45 19.64 2.81
C LEU A 130 -8.63 20.62 2.84
N ASP A 131 -9.86 20.13 3.00
CA ASP A 131 -11.07 20.93 2.99
C ASP A 131 -11.18 21.90 4.20
N ASN A 132 -10.56 21.53 5.33
CA ASN A 132 -10.63 22.30 6.59
C ASN A 132 -9.32 23.04 6.94
N ASP A 133 -8.26 22.85 6.16
CA ASP A 133 -6.90 23.38 6.43
C ASP A 133 -6.36 23.02 7.84
N VAL A 134 -6.59 21.77 8.26
CA VAL A 134 -6.17 21.25 9.57
C VAL A 134 -5.18 20.13 9.40
N TRP A 135 -3.91 20.40 9.76
CA TRP A 135 -2.78 19.49 9.56
C TRP A 135 -2.06 19.08 10.84
N ASN A 136 -2.31 19.76 11.94
CA ASN A 136 -1.56 19.63 13.20
C ASN A 136 -2.16 18.65 14.19
N ILE A 137 -3.43 18.27 14.01
CA ILE A 137 -4.13 17.27 14.84
C ILE A 137 -4.95 16.35 13.94
N SER A 138 -5.30 15.16 14.46
CA SER A 138 -6.19 14.24 13.76
C SER A 138 -7.62 14.79 13.67
N ARG A 139 -8.36 14.34 12.65
CA ARG A 139 -9.78 14.66 12.48
C ARG A 139 -10.59 14.35 13.74
N GLU A 140 -10.36 13.19 14.35
CA GLU A 140 -11.02 12.77 15.57
C GLU A 140 -10.82 13.78 16.72
N ASN A 141 -9.56 14.15 16.98
CA ASN A 141 -9.23 15.11 18.02
C ASN A 141 -9.76 16.53 17.74
N TYR A 142 -9.82 16.90 16.48
CA TYR A 142 -10.43 18.18 16.07
C TYR A 142 -11.94 18.20 16.37
N LEU A 143 -12.66 17.13 16.01
CA LEU A 143 -14.11 17.01 16.22
C LEU A 143 -14.51 16.95 17.70
N THR A 144 -13.58 16.53 18.58
CA THR A 144 -13.77 16.57 20.04
C THR A 144 -13.29 17.86 20.68
N ASN A 145 -13.00 18.91 19.89
CA ASN A 145 -12.42 20.18 20.35
C ASN A 145 -11.13 19.99 21.18
N GLY A 146 -10.32 19.00 20.84
CA GLY A 146 -9.06 18.70 21.50
C GLY A 146 -9.23 17.96 22.85
N VAL A 147 -10.40 17.45 23.17
CA VAL A 147 -10.64 16.67 24.38
C VAL A 147 -10.42 15.19 24.10
N VAL A 148 -9.36 14.63 24.66
CA VAL A 148 -9.03 13.20 24.57
C VAL A 148 -9.29 12.54 25.92
N LYS A 149 -10.09 11.47 25.92
CA LYS A 149 -10.36 10.68 27.12
C LYS A 149 -9.26 9.65 27.31
N LEU A 150 -8.64 9.64 28.48
CA LEU A 150 -7.69 8.61 28.91
C LEU A 150 -8.48 7.49 29.60
N GLY A 151 -8.60 6.36 28.92
CA GLY A 151 -9.37 5.23 29.42
C GLY A 151 -8.53 4.00 29.63
#